data_785bff89cfc745f2182cbfd5cb8378e2
#
_entry.id   785bff89cfc745f2182cbfd5cb8378e2
#
_cell.length_a   1.000
_cell.length_b   1.000
_cell.length_c   1.000
_cell.angle_alpha   90.00
_cell.angle_beta   90.00
_cell.angle_gamma   90.00
#
_symmetry.space_group_name_H-M   'P 1'
#
loop_
_entity.id
_entity.type
_entity.pdbx_description
1 polymer ?
#
loop_
_entity_poly.entity_id
_entity_poly.type
_entity_poly.pdbx_seq_one_letter_code
_entity_poly.pdbx_strand_id
1 'polypeptide(L)'
;MTQSPDETREIGKLFASVLRARDVVLMTGCLGAGKTCFVGGVAEALRVKGHVSSPTFTLLHVHEPAEENRLPLNHFDVYRLDGAEDFVRHGFDEISYQDGITLIEWGDRVRGALPDDVIELAITFGSDDDERVLRFLFPEGRECDGEKFRRLLDGEVR
;
A
#
# COMPACT_ATOMS: atom_id res chain seq x y z
N MET A 1 -4.80 15.09 3.93
CA MET A 1 -5.79 14.67 4.95
C MET A 1 -7.04 14.22 4.23
N THR A 2 -7.79 13.28 4.79
CA THR A 2 -9.08 12.80 4.27
C THR A 2 -10.13 12.85 5.37
N GLN A 3 -11.40 13.05 4.98
CA GLN A 3 -12.54 13.20 5.89
C GLN A 3 -13.52 12.02 5.79
N SER A 4 -13.19 11.02 4.96
CA SER A 4 -14.04 9.84 4.76
C SER A 4 -13.24 8.66 4.23
N PRO A 5 -13.79 7.43 4.34
CA PRO A 5 -13.22 6.25 3.69
C PRO A 5 -13.13 6.40 2.16
N ASP A 6 -14.11 7.06 1.54
CA ASP A 6 -14.12 7.27 0.08
C ASP A 6 -12.98 8.18 -0.36
N GLU A 7 -12.70 9.26 0.38
CA GLU A 7 -11.55 10.11 0.11
C GLU A 7 -10.23 9.34 0.29
N THR A 8 -10.12 8.50 1.32
CA THR A 8 -8.94 7.65 1.52
C THR A 8 -8.75 6.69 0.34
N ARG A 9 -9.84 6.14 -0.20
CA ARG A 9 -9.84 5.31 -1.40
C ARG A 9 -9.38 6.08 -2.63
N GLU A 10 -9.87 7.31 -2.83
CA GLU A 10 -9.45 8.17 -3.95
C GLU A 10 -7.96 8.50 -3.88
N ILE A 11 -7.41 8.76 -2.70
CA ILE A 11 -5.95 8.93 -2.53
C ILE A 11 -5.21 7.67 -2.96
N GLY A 12 -5.72 6.48 -2.63
CA GLY A 12 -5.15 5.20 -3.09
C GLY A 12 -5.15 5.08 -4.62
N LYS A 13 -6.23 5.49 -5.29
CA LYS A 13 -6.30 5.51 -6.77
C LYS A 13 -5.26 6.44 -7.38
N LEU A 14 -5.14 7.65 -6.86
CA LEU A 14 -4.14 8.61 -7.34
C LEU A 14 -2.72 8.08 -7.12
N PHE A 15 -2.46 7.48 -5.96
CA PHE A 15 -1.16 6.92 -5.62
C PHE A 15 -0.73 5.79 -6.57
N ALA A 16 -1.67 4.96 -7.03
CA ALA A 16 -1.37 3.90 -7.99
C ALA A 16 -0.70 4.41 -9.28
N SER A 17 -0.93 5.67 -9.67
CA SER A 17 -0.36 6.26 -10.88
C SER A 17 1.15 6.54 -10.81
N VAL A 18 1.73 6.50 -9.62
CA VAL A 18 3.17 6.67 -9.39
C VAL A 18 3.87 5.37 -9.01
N LEU A 19 3.11 4.28 -8.84
CA LEU A 19 3.66 2.95 -8.56
C LEU A 19 4.23 2.31 -9.83
N ARG A 20 5.27 1.52 -9.64
CA ARG A 20 5.98 0.77 -10.68
C ARG A 20 5.98 -0.71 -10.33
N ALA A 21 6.27 -1.55 -11.32
CA ALA A 21 6.52 -2.96 -11.07
C ALA A 21 7.60 -3.15 -10.01
N ARG A 22 7.38 -4.07 -9.10
CA ARG A 22 8.24 -4.45 -7.98
C ARG A 22 8.31 -3.41 -6.84
N ASP A 23 7.48 -2.37 -6.88
CA ASP A 23 7.36 -1.47 -5.73
C ASP A 23 6.77 -2.21 -4.53
N VAL A 24 7.37 -1.94 -3.38
CA VAL A 24 6.88 -2.38 -2.06
C VAL A 24 6.47 -1.16 -1.26
N VAL A 25 5.26 -1.17 -0.75
CA VAL A 25 4.70 -0.10 0.10
C VAL A 25 4.44 -0.64 1.49
N LEU A 26 5.13 -0.13 2.48
CA LEU A 26 4.90 -0.42 3.89
C LEU A 26 3.85 0.52 4.45
N MET A 27 2.76 -0.03 4.94
CA MET A 27 1.70 0.74 5.56
C MET A 27 1.68 0.54 7.07
N THR A 28 1.72 1.64 7.80
CA THR A 28 1.61 1.68 9.26
C THR A 28 0.37 2.44 9.69
N GLY A 29 -0.10 2.17 10.89
CA GLY A 29 -1.28 2.82 11.47
C GLY A 29 -2.10 1.86 12.32
N CYS A 30 -2.85 2.41 13.27
CA CYS A 30 -3.70 1.63 14.17
C CYS A 30 -4.79 0.84 13.44
N LEU A 31 -5.44 -0.07 14.15
CA LEU A 31 -6.63 -0.75 13.67
C LEU A 31 -7.71 0.29 13.33
N GLY A 32 -8.37 0.13 12.19
CA GLY A 32 -9.39 1.08 11.71
C GLY A 32 -8.84 2.38 11.11
N ALA A 33 -7.53 2.56 11.01
CA ALA A 33 -6.93 3.76 10.40
C ALA A 33 -7.24 3.92 8.90
N GLY A 34 -7.70 2.86 8.20
CA GLY A 34 -8.06 2.95 6.77
C GLY A 34 -7.06 2.32 5.82
N LYS A 35 -6.10 1.52 6.30
CA LYS A 35 -5.10 0.82 5.46
C LYS A 35 -5.75 0.00 4.35
N THR A 36 -6.66 -0.89 4.70
CA THR A 36 -7.38 -1.74 3.73
C THR A 36 -8.24 -0.90 2.76
N CYS A 37 -8.79 0.21 3.23
CA CYS A 37 -9.54 1.14 2.38
C CYS A 37 -8.62 1.77 1.31
N PHE A 38 -7.44 2.20 1.70
CA PHE A 38 -6.40 2.70 0.80
C PHE A 38 -5.99 1.64 -0.23
N VAL A 39 -5.72 0.39 0.21
CA VAL A 39 -5.43 -0.75 -0.69
C VAL A 39 -6.56 -0.94 -1.69
N GLY A 40 -7.82 -0.82 -1.27
CA GLY A 40 -8.98 -0.88 -2.16
C GLY A 40 -8.93 0.13 -3.29
N GLY A 41 -8.47 1.35 -3.01
CA GLY A 41 -8.27 2.39 -4.03
C GLY A 41 -7.16 2.04 -5.03
N VAL A 42 -6.02 1.58 -4.53
CA VAL A 42 -4.91 1.11 -5.39
C VAL A 42 -5.36 -0.04 -6.29
N ALA A 43 -6.03 -1.03 -5.73
CA ALA A 43 -6.53 -2.20 -6.45
C ALA A 43 -7.53 -1.82 -7.56
N GLU A 44 -8.41 -0.86 -7.28
CA GLU A 44 -9.36 -0.34 -8.27
C GLU A 44 -8.64 0.33 -9.45
N ALA A 45 -7.63 1.17 -9.18
CA ALA A 45 -6.83 1.82 -10.22
C ALA A 45 -6.00 0.81 -11.04
N LEU A 46 -5.49 -0.23 -10.40
CA LEU A 46 -4.77 -1.33 -11.07
C LEU A 46 -5.71 -2.27 -11.82
N ARG A 47 -7.03 -2.15 -11.64
CA ARG A 47 -8.05 -3.02 -12.25
C ARG A 47 -7.79 -4.49 -11.95
N VAL A 48 -7.57 -4.82 -10.69
CA VAL A 48 -7.44 -6.22 -10.27
C VAL A 48 -8.81 -6.90 -10.20
N LYS A 49 -8.82 -8.24 -10.28
CA LYS A 49 -10.04 -9.06 -10.17
C LYS A 49 -10.46 -9.19 -8.71
N GLY A 50 -11.77 -9.21 -8.49
CA GLY A 50 -12.36 -9.50 -7.20
C GLY A 50 -12.45 -8.29 -6.26
N HIS A 51 -12.88 -8.57 -5.04
CA HIS A 51 -13.04 -7.56 -3.98
C HIS A 51 -11.82 -7.57 -3.05
N VAL A 52 -11.37 -6.39 -2.67
CA VAL A 52 -10.27 -6.23 -1.71
C VAL A 52 -10.83 -6.22 -0.29
N SER A 53 -10.37 -7.18 0.50
CA SER A 53 -10.58 -7.23 1.95
C SER A 53 -9.25 -7.48 2.63
N SER A 54 -9.13 -7.13 3.93
CA SER A 54 -7.89 -7.41 4.67
C SER A 54 -7.63 -8.92 4.75
N PRO A 55 -6.41 -9.38 4.41
CA PRO A 55 -6.01 -10.78 4.52
C PRO A 55 -5.56 -11.17 5.93
N THR A 56 -6.25 -10.70 6.98
CA THR A 56 -5.86 -10.86 8.38
C THR A 56 -5.61 -12.32 8.78
N PHE A 57 -6.33 -13.27 8.19
CA PHE A 57 -6.20 -14.70 8.50
C PHE A 57 -5.32 -15.47 7.51
N THR A 58 -5.25 -15.01 6.26
CA THR A 58 -4.50 -15.64 5.17
C THR A 58 -3.10 -15.06 4.99
N LEU A 59 -2.83 -13.92 5.63
CA LEU A 59 -1.60 -13.13 5.59
C LEU A 59 -1.30 -12.50 4.20
N LEU A 60 -1.68 -13.15 3.12
CA LEU A 60 -1.46 -12.71 1.74
C LEU A 60 -2.68 -12.98 0.87
N HIS A 61 -3.10 -11.98 0.14
CA HIS A 61 -3.97 -12.13 -1.04
C HIS A 61 -3.23 -11.66 -2.29
N VAL A 62 -3.12 -12.51 -3.28
CA VAL A 62 -2.63 -12.14 -4.62
C VAL A 62 -3.83 -11.81 -5.49
N HIS A 63 -3.95 -10.57 -5.89
CA HIS A 63 -5.00 -10.09 -6.78
C HIS A 63 -4.48 -10.05 -8.21
N GLU A 64 -5.00 -10.94 -9.04
CA GLU A 64 -4.65 -10.98 -10.46
C GLU A 64 -5.24 -9.78 -11.21
N PRO A 65 -4.53 -9.23 -12.20
CA PRO A 65 -5.07 -8.17 -13.02
C PRO A 65 -6.23 -8.66 -13.89
N ALA A 66 -7.16 -7.77 -14.18
CA ALA A 66 -8.26 -8.08 -15.12
C ALA A 66 -7.80 -8.14 -16.58
N GLU A 67 -6.71 -7.47 -16.91
CA GLU A 67 -6.10 -7.39 -18.23
C GLU A 67 -4.67 -7.94 -18.19
N GLU A 68 -4.26 -8.72 -19.19
CA GLU A 68 -2.94 -9.39 -19.23
C GLU A 68 -1.72 -8.44 -19.13
N ASN A 69 -1.89 -7.18 -19.51
CA ASN A 69 -0.81 -6.20 -19.55
C ASN A 69 -0.67 -5.38 -18.26
N ARG A 70 -1.41 -5.75 -17.21
CA ARG A 70 -1.38 -5.03 -15.93
C ARG A 70 -0.66 -5.82 -14.86
N LEU A 71 -0.22 -5.09 -13.82
CA LEU A 71 0.51 -5.68 -12.72
C LEU A 71 -0.44 -6.32 -11.70
N PRO A 72 -0.09 -7.51 -11.18
CA PRO A 72 -0.77 -8.08 -10.03
C PRO A 72 -0.51 -7.25 -8.77
N LEU A 73 -1.41 -7.36 -7.80
CA LEU A 73 -1.28 -6.73 -6.49
C LEU A 73 -1.14 -7.81 -5.41
N ASN A 74 0.01 -7.83 -4.75
CA ASN A 74 0.26 -8.63 -3.56
C ASN A 74 -0.16 -7.82 -2.34
N HIS A 75 -1.21 -8.21 -1.66
CA HIS A 75 -1.73 -7.55 -0.47
C HIS A 75 -1.46 -8.40 0.77
N PHE A 76 -0.57 -7.91 1.64
CA PHE A 76 -0.23 -8.54 2.91
C PHE A 76 -0.90 -7.84 4.09
N ASP A 77 -1.29 -8.62 5.10
CA ASP A 77 -1.57 -8.16 6.45
C ASP A 77 -0.72 -8.98 7.41
N VAL A 78 0.35 -8.38 7.92
CA VAL A 78 1.34 -9.07 8.74
C VAL A 78 1.12 -8.86 10.25
N TYR A 79 -0.07 -8.42 10.66
CA TYR A 79 -0.40 -8.18 12.08
C TYR A 79 -0.11 -9.39 12.98
N ARG A 80 -0.31 -10.61 12.46
CA ARG A 80 -0.14 -11.87 13.21
C ARG A 80 1.26 -12.46 13.17
N LEU A 81 2.16 -11.92 12.35
CA LEU A 81 3.54 -12.38 12.29
C LEU A 81 4.32 -11.89 13.51
N ASP A 82 5.26 -12.72 13.97
CA ASP A 82 6.14 -12.39 15.09
C ASP A 82 7.28 -11.43 14.70
N GLY A 83 7.39 -11.07 13.42
CA GLY A 83 8.37 -10.11 12.93
C GLY A 83 9.01 -10.49 11.61
N ALA A 84 10.15 -9.85 11.30
CA ALA A 84 10.86 -10.00 10.03
C ALA A 84 11.32 -11.44 9.76
N GLU A 85 11.80 -12.15 10.78
CA GLU A 85 12.26 -13.55 10.63
C GLU A 85 11.12 -14.48 10.26
N ASP A 86 9.93 -14.24 10.82
CA ASP A 86 8.74 -15.03 10.52
C ASP A 86 8.26 -14.78 9.09
N PHE A 87 8.33 -13.53 8.63
CA PHE A 87 8.04 -13.14 7.25
C PHE A 87 8.94 -13.87 6.24
N VAL A 88 10.25 -13.90 6.49
CA VAL A 88 11.22 -14.63 5.67
C VAL A 88 10.98 -16.15 5.72
N ARG A 89 10.69 -16.70 6.90
CA ARG A 89 10.41 -18.14 7.06
C ARG A 89 9.22 -18.61 6.23
N HIS A 90 8.24 -17.73 5.99
CA HIS A 90 7.10 -18.01 5.11
C HIS A 90 7.41 -17.79 3.62
N GLY A 91 8.63 -17.32 3.26
CA GLY A 91 9.02 -17.00 1.89
C GLY A 91 8.35 -15.76 1.32
N PHE A 92 7.81 -14.88 2.19
CA PHE A 92 7.08 -13.70 1.79
C PHE A 92 7.97 -12.58 1.24
N ASP A 93 9.23 -12.54 1.67
CA ASP A 93 10.25 -11.66 1.10
C ASP A 93 10.45 -11.92 -0.39
N GLU A 94 10.54 -13.20 -0.82
CA GLU A 94 10.68 -13.56 -2.23
C GLU A 94 9.47 -13.10 -3.06
N ILE A 95 8.25 -13.23 -2.54
CA ILE A 95 7.03 -12.77 -3.21
C ILE A 95 7.03 -11.26 -3.38
N SER A 96 7.52 -10.54 -2.38
CA SER A 96 7.61 -9.07 -2.40
C SER A 96 8.54 -8.56 -3.51
N TYR A 97 9.47 -9.37 -3.99
CA TYR A 97 10.40 -9.02 -5.08
C TYR A 97 9.96 -9.50 -6.46
N GLN A 98 8.86 -10.23 -6.57
CA GLN A 98 8.34 -10.70 -7.86
C GLN A 98 7.70 -9.56 -8.65
N ASP A 99 7.39 -9.82 -9.91
CA ASP A 99 6.65 -8.88 -10.74
C ASP A 99 5.29 -8.60 -10.11
N GLY A 100 4.96 -7.33 -9.98
CA GLY A 100 3.76 -6.88 -9.32
C GLY A 100 4.00 -5.66 -8.43
N ILE A 101 2.97 -5.25 -7.73
CA ILE A 101 3.03 -4.22 -6.69
C ILE A 101 2.69 -4.89 -5.37
N THR A 102 3.45 -4.61 -4.33
CA THR A 102 3.25 -5.20 -3.00
C THR A 102 2.84 -4.12 -2.00
N LEU A 103 1.71 -4.31 -1.33
CA LEU A 103 1.25 -3.47 -0.24
C LEU A 103 1.20 -4.31 1.04
N ILE A 104 1.85 -3.83 2.12
CA ILE A 104 1.99 -4.56 3.39
C ILE A 104 1.38 -3.74 4.52
N GLU A 105 0.22 -4.17 5.03
CA GLU A 105 -0.37 -3.61 6.26
C GLU A 105 0.42 -4.10 7.49
N TRP A 106 0.63 -3.22 8.47
CA TRP A 106 1.47 -3.43 9.65
C TRP A 106 2.95 -3.64 9.28
N GLY A 107 3.41 -2.91 8.26
CA GLY A 107 4.72 -3.11 7.62
C GLY A 107 5.92 -2.85 8.53
N ASP A 108 5.76 -2.05 9.59
CA ASP A 108 6.78 -1.82 10.61
C ASP A 108 7.27 -3.12 11.26
N ARG A 109 6.40 -4.13 11.38
CA ARG A 109 6.76 -5.45 11.92
C ARG A 109 7.79 -6.21 11.09
N VAL A 110 7.80 -6.00 9.80
CA VAL A 110 8.62 -6.76 8.84
C VAL A 110 9.65 -5.90 8.12
N ARG A 111 9.82 -4.64 8.52
CA ARG A 111 10.73 -3.68 7.89
C ARG A 111 12.16 -4.26 7.71
N GLY A 112 12.64 -5.02 8.70
CA GLY A 112 13.98 -5.62 8.68
C GLY A 112 14.16 -6.74 7.65
N ALA A 113 13.09 -7.26 7.03
CA ALA A 113 13.13 -8.27 5.97
C ALA A 113 13.08 -7.65 4.56
N LEU A 114 12.98 -6.33 4.45
CA LEU A 114 12.75 -5.64 3.19
C LEU A 114 13.89 -4.68 2.87
N PRO A 115 14.10 -4.33 1.59
CA PRO A 115 15.18 -3.42 1.18
C PRO A 115 14.91 -1.99 1.65
N ASP A 116 15.90 -1.11 1.44
CA ASP A 116 15.80 0.31 1.83
C ASP A 116 14.95 1.14 0.86
N ASP A 117 14.72 0.68 -0.35
CA ASP A 117 14.01 1.38 -1.42
C ASP A 117 12.48 1.19 -1.39
N VAL A 118 11.92 0.87 -0.23
CA VAL A 118 10.46 0.77 -0.04
C VAL A 118 9.83 2.15 0.13
N ILE A 119 8.59 2.29 -0.32
CA ILE A 119 7.76 3.47 -0.03
C ILE A 119 7.07 3.24 1.30
N GLU A 120 7.07 4.23 2.17
CA GLU A 120 6.38 4.15 3.46
C GLU A 120 5.13 5.03 3.48
N LEU A 121 4.04 4.50 4.01
CA LEU A 121 2.78 5.20 4.22
C LEU A 121 2.35 5.03 5.68
N ALA A 122 2.29 6.13 6.41
CA ALA A 122 1.68 6.16 7.73
C ALA A 122 0.26 6.76 7.64
N ILE A 123 -0.73 6.04 8.17
CA ILE A 123 -2.11 6.51 8.27
C ILE A 123 -2.47 6.63 9.75
N THR A 124 -2.78 7.84 10.19
CA THR A 124 -3.15 8.15 11.57
C THR A 124 -4.52 8.82 11.63
N PHE A 125 -5.17 8.73 12.77
CA PHE A 125 -6.37 9.53 13.04
C PHE A 125 -6.01 11.02 13.07
N GLY A 126 -6.89 11.86 12.58
CA GLY A 126 -6.78 13.30 12.65
C GLY A 126 -7.42 13.87 13.91
N SER A 127 -7.91 15.10 13.82
CA SER A 127 -8.55 15.81 14.94
C SER A 127 -9.99 15.33 15.19
N ASP A 128 -10.66 14.87 14.14
CA ASP A 128 -12.02 14.34 14.18
C ASP A 128 -12.01 12.82 13.92
N ASP A 129 -13.05 12.13 14.36
CA ASP A 129 -13.17 10.67 14.29
C ASP A 129 -13.10 10.14 12.83
N ASP A 130 -13.60 10.92 11.87
CA ASP A 130 -13.59 10.59 10.45
C ASP A 130 -12.33 11.07 9.72
N GLU A 131 -11.55 11.93 10.36
CA GLU A 131 -10.35 12.50 9.76
C GLU A 131 -9.17 11.52 9.77
N ARG A 132 -8.46 11.43 8.65
CA ARG A 132 -7.20 10.67 8.54
C ARG A 132 -6.09 11.55 7.97
N VAL A 133 -4.91 11.39 8.55
CA VAL A 133 -3.68 12.00 8.07
C VAL A 133 -2.84 10.92 7.41
N LEU A 134 -2.56 11.08 6.12
CA LEU A 134 -1.71 10.17 5.34
C LEU A 134 -0.35 10.84 5.11
N ARG A 135 0.71 10.18 5.53
CA ARG A 135 2.09 10.64 5.32
C ARG A 135 2.83 9.63 4.46
N PHE A 136 3.35 10.11 3.33
CA PHE A 136 4.11 9.30 2.37
C PHE A 136 5.58 9.68 2.47
N LEU A 137 6.44 8.67 2.50
CA LEU A 137 7.89 8.80 2.40
C LEU A 137 8.36 7.99 1.21
N PHE A 138 8.87 8.67 0.19
CA PHE A 138 9.48 8.03 -0.96
C PHE A 138 10.97 7.81 -0.70
N PRO A 139 11.54 6.66 -1.12
CA PRO A 139 12.96 6.40 -0.96
C PRO A 139 13.81 7.29 -1.88
N GLU A 140 15.10 7.33 -1.61
CA GLU A 140 16.07 8.03 -2.45
C GLU A 140 15.97 7.59 -3.93
N GLY A 141 16.03 8.55 -4.83
CA GLY A 141 15.84 8.31 -6.28
C GLY A 141 14.38 8.28 -6.75
N ARG A 142 13.41 8.46 -5.86
CA ARG A 142 11.98 8.50 -6.18
C ARG A 142 11.34 9.88 -5.90
N GLU A 143 12.15 10.92 -5.79
CA GLU A 143 11.70 12.31 -5.50
C GLU A 143 10.73 12.83 -6.57
N CYS A 144 10.98 12.52 -7.83
CA CYS A 144 10.10 12.91 -8.94
C CYS A 144 8.71 12.26 -8.85
N ASP A 145 8.64 11.01 -8.36
CA ASP A 145 7.36 10.33 -8.15
C ASP A 145 6.59 10.97 -6.99
N GLY A 146 7.29 11.33 -5.92
CA GLY A 146 6.72 12.06 -4.80
C GLY A 146 6.18 13.45 -5.20
N GLU A 147 6.92 14.18 -6.03
CA GLU A 147 6.47 15.47 -6.59
C GLU A 147 5.26 15.30 -7.52
N LYS A 148 5.29 14.30 -8.40
CA LYS A 148 4.17 13.98 -9.28
C LYS A 148 2.92 13.66 -8.46
N PHE A 149 3.06 12.83 -7.43
CA PHE A 149 1.95 12.47 -6.56
C PHE A 149 1.38 13.69 -5.83
N ARG A 150 2.24 14.58 -5.30
CA ARG A 150 1.81 15.82 -4.67
C ARG A 150 0.99 16.69 -5.62
N ARG A 151 1.45 16.89 -6.85
CA ARG A 151 0.70 17.67 -7.87
C ARG A 151 -0.67 17.07 -8.19
N LEU A 152 -0.77 15.73 -8.20
CA LEU A 152 -2.06 15.04 -8.36
C LEU A 152 -3.00 15.32 -7.19
N LEU A 153 -2.49 15.32 -5.96
CA LEU A 153 -3.27 15.65 -4.77
C LEU A 153 -3.76 17.11 -4.78
N ASP A 154 -2.95 18.02 -5.31
CA ASP A 154 -3.28 19.46 -5.42
C ASP A 154 -4.19 19.75 -6.63
N GLY A 155 -4.50 18.74 -7.45
CA GLY A 155 -5.36 18.89 -8.64
C GLY A 155 -4.68 19.60 -9.81
N GLU A 156 -3.36 19.76 -9.81
CA GLU A 156 -2.59 20.46 -10.82
C GLU A 156 -2.35 19.64 -12.10
N VAL A 157 -2.59 18.33 -12.03
CA VAL A 157 -2.44 17.39 -13.16
C VAL A 157 -3.69 16.52 -13.25
N ARG A 158 -4.34 16.50 -14.41
CA ARG A 158 -5.43 15.58 -14.74
C ARG A 158 -4.95 14.46 -15.64
#